data_9859795d62838efa6bb9c3cc4afb382d
#
_entry.id   9859795d62838efa6bb9c3cc4afb382d
#
_cell.length_a   1.000
_cell.length_b   1.000
_cell.length_c   1.000
_cell.angle_alpha   90.00
_cell.angle_beta   90.00
_cell.angle_gamma   90.00
#
_symmetry.space_group_name_H-M   'P 1'
#
loop_
_entity.id
_entity.type
_entity.pdbx_description
1 polymer ?
#
loop_
_entity_poly.entity_id
_entity_poly.type
_entity_poly.pdbx_seq_one_letter_code
_entity_poly.pdbx_strand_id
1 'polypeptide(L)'
;MKLKTRDIVYIGFIAALCAVATTIRIEIPGGAMVHLGSAALFTTSILFGGLYGGLGAAIGSALFDLFGGHTQYIVFSFFIKGIAGLIVGGMTAGYLPPSITKPTATFTRILIALIIGTIWTAFGYFLAWWFVLESAAVAASKIQYSLITSAAGIIVAIVLTPKLQKVVRRLFTKN
;
A
#
# COMPACT_ATOMS: atom_id res chain seq x y z
N MET A 1 -17.88 -13.70 6.21
CA MET A 1 -18.33 -12.40 5.67
C MET A 1 -18.53 -12.55 4.17
N LYS A 2 -19.71 -12.28 3.63
CA LYS A 2 -19.94 -12.32 2.17
C LYS A 2 -19.60 -10.94 1.60
N LEU A 3 -18.60 -10.86 0.72
CA LEU A 3 -18.31 -9.63 -0.05
C LEU A 3 -19.50 -9.33 -0.98
N LYS A 4 -19.97 -8.08 -0.94
CA LYS A 4 -20.98 -7.59 -1.88
C LYS A 4 -20.31 -7.11 -3.16
N THR A 5 -21.04 -7.05 -4.25
CA THR A 5 -20.53 -6.54 -5.54
C THR A 5 -19.85 -5.17 -5.40
N ARG A 6 -20.40 -4.29 -4.57
CA ARG A 6 -19.81 -2.99 -4.25
C ARG A 6 -18.40 -3.10 -3.66
N ASP A 7 -18.17 -4.08 -2.80
CA ASP A 7 -16.88 -4.28 -2.13
C ASP A 7 -15.82 -4.70 -3.15
N ILE A 8 -16.19 -5.57 -4.09
CA ILE A 8 -15.32 -6.01 -5.19
C ILE A 8 -14.94 -4.83 -6.08
N VAL A 9 -15.89 -3.94 -6.39
CA VAL A 9 -15.64 -2.74 -7.20
C VAL A 9 -14.64 -1.80 -6.50
N TYR A 10 -14.79 -1.56 -5.20
CA TYR A 10 -13.84 -0.74 -4.45
C TYR A 10 -12.44 -1.37 -4.40
N ILE A 11 -12.35 -2.67 -4.14
CA ILE A 11 -11.06 -3.38 -4.13
C ILE A 11 -10.41 -3.31 -5.52
N GLY A 12 -11.17 -3.53 -6.57
CA GLY A 12 -10.68 -3.43 -7.95
C GLY A 12 -10.21 -2.02 -8.32
N PHE A 13 -10.94 -0.99 -7.92
CA PHE A 13 -10.53 0.41 -8.11
C PHE A 13 -9.23 0.73 -7.37
N ILE A 14 -9.10 0.31 -6.10
CA ILE A 14 -7.87 0.51 -5.31
C ILE A 14 -6.72 -0.26 -5.94
N ALA A 15 -6.95 -1.48 -6.43
CA ALA A 15 -5.92 -2.27 -7.11
C ALA A 15 -5.41 -1.57 -8.37
N ALA A 16 -6.32 -1.07 -9.21
CA ALA A 16 -5.95 -0.30 -10.40
C ALA A 16 -5.15 0.96 -10.03
N LEU A 17 -5.59 1.70 -9.01
CA LEU A 17 -4.90 2.89 -8.53
C LEU A 17 -3.48 2.57 -8.02
N CYS A 18 -3.31 1.49 -7.24
CA CYS A 18 -2.01 1.04 -6.75
C CYS A 18 -1.10 0.60 -7.91
N ALA A 19 -1.62 -0.16 -8.88
CA ALA A 19 -0.86 -0.58 -10.05
C ALA A 19 -0.37 0.62 -10.86
N VAL A 20 -1.28 1.56 -11.20
CA VAL A 20 -0.94 2.77 -11.96
C VAL A 20 0.02 3.67 -11.18
N ALA A 21 -0.18 3.89 -9.88
CA ALA A 21 0.74 4.69 -9.08
C ALA A 21 2.15 4.06 -9.02
N THR A 22 2.26 2.74 -9.09
CA THR A 22 3.55 2.05 -9.12
C THR A 22 4.28 2.23 -10.46
N THR A 23 3.58 2.48 -11.56
CA THR A 23 4.23 2.79 -12.86
C THR A 23 4.94 4.14 -12.85
N ILE A 24 4.54 5.06 -11.96
CA ILE A 24 5.24 6.33 -11.74
C ILE A 24 6.46 6.02 -10.87
N ARG A 25 7.58 5.68 -11.52
CA ARG A 25 8.78 5.19 -10.87
C ARG A 25 10.05 5.78 -11.45
N ILE A 26 11.10 5.78 -10.63
CA ILE A 26 12.49 6.01 -11.04
C ILE A 26 13.23 4.69 -10.85
N GLU A 27 13.75 4.15 -11.93
CA GLU A 27 14.55 2.94 -11.89
C GLU A 27 15.99 3.29 -11.54
N ILE A 28 16.59 2.47 -10.68
CA ILE A 28 17.96 2.65 -10.18
C ILE A 28 18.79 1.47 -10.66
N PRO A 29 20.05 1.69 -11.07
CA PRO A 29 20.95 0.60 -11.45
C PRO A 29 20.96 -0.52 -10.41
N GLY A 30 20.93 -1.77 -10.86
CA GLY A 30 20.83 -2.94 -9.98
C GLY A 30 19.40 -3.42 -9.70
N GLY A 31 18.39 -2.90 -10.44
CA GLY A 31 17.02 -3.41 -10.41
C GLY A 31 16.21 -2.98 -9.19
N ALA A 32 16.66 -1.95 -8.47
CA ALA A 32 15.84 -1.27 -7.46
C ALA A 32 15.03 -0.16 -8.11
N MET A 33 13.90 0.20 -7.50
CA MET A 33 13.04 1.28 -7.97
C MET A 33 12.45 2.09 -6.81
N VAL A 34 12.26 3.38 -7.03
CA VAL A 34 11.49 4.26 -6.15
C VAL A 34 10.22 4.66 -6.90
N HIS A 35 9.05 4.44 -6.30
CA HIS A 35 7.76 4.58 -6.98
C HIS A 35 6.65 5.08 -6.05
N LEU A 36 5.53 5.57 -6.62
CA LEU A 36 4.40 6.09 -5.86
C LEU A 36 3.38 5.02 -5.40
N GLY A 37 3.64 3.74 -5.63
CA GLY A 37 2.75 2.65 -5.20
C GLY A 37 2.51 2.62 -3.68
N SER A 38 3.53 2.93 -2.86
CA SER A 38 3.36 3.04 -1.40
C SER A 38 2.47 4.23 -1.01
N ALA A 39 2.48 5.32 -1.77
CA ALA A 39 1.60 6.46 -1.55
C ALA A 39 0.13 6.07 -1.76
N ALA A 40 -0.17 5.38 -2.86
CA ALA A 40 -1.51 4.87 -3.14
C ALA A 40 -1.96 3.87 -2.07
N LEU A 41 -1.11 2.90 -1.71
CA LEU A 41 -1.39 1.91 -0.67
C LEU A 41 -1.73 2.59 0.66
N PHE A 42 -0.87 3.47 1.15
CA PHE A 42 -1.05 4.10 2.46
C PHE A 42 -2.30 5.00 2.47
N THR A 43 -2.48 5.83 1.45
CA THR A 43 -3.65 6.71 1.33
C THR A 43 -4.95 5.91 1.29
N THR A 44 -5.03 4.90 0.44
CA THR A 44 -6.26 4.09 0.30
C THR A 44 -6.54 3.25 1.54
N SER A 45 -5.50 2.71 2.20
CA SER A 45 -5.67 1.97 3.45
C SER A 45 -6.21 2.85 4.58
N ILE A 46 -5.72 4.10 4.72
CA ILE A 46 -6.23 5.04 5.72
C ILE A 46 -7.68 5.45 5.40
N LEU A 47 -8.04 5.61 4.12
CA LEU A 47 -9.38 6.04 3.71
C LEU A 47 -10.41 4.91 3.77
N PHE A 48 -10.05 3.71 3.30
CA PHE A 48 -10.99 2.61 3.06
C PHE A 48 -10.82 1.43 4.03
N GLY A 49 -9.82 1.48 4.92
CA GLY A 49 -9.59 0.45 5.93
C GLY A 49 -8.74 -0.72 5.45
N GLY A 50 -8.42 -1.62 6.40
CA GLY A 50 -7.43 -2.68 6.19
C GLY A 50 -7.80 -3.67 5.10
N LEU A 51 -9.06 -4.14 5.07
CA LEU A 51 -9.47 -5.15 4.10
C LEU A 51 -9.40 -4.64 2.66
N TYR A 52 -9.97 -3.45 2.41
CA TYR A 52 -9.98 -2.88 1.06
C TYR A 52 -8.60 -2.39 0.64
N GLY A 53 -7.91 -1.65 1.52
CA GLY A 53 -6.54 -1.20 1.28
C GLY A 53 -5.57 -2.37 1.10
N GLY A 54 -5.68 -3.40 1.95
CA GLY A 54 -4.83 -4.58 1.89
C GLY A 54 -5.06 -5.41 0.62
N LEU A 55 -6.30 -5.79 0.31
CA LEU A 55 -6.60 -6.56 -0.90
C LEU A 55 -6.32 -5.77 -2.17
N GLY A 56 -6.68 -4.48 -2.20
CA GLY A 56 -6.40 -3.63 -3.34
C GLY A 56 -4.90 -3.45 -3.59
N ALA A 57 -4.12 -3.22 -2.54
CA ALA A 57 -2.67 -3.12 -2.65
C ALA A 57 -2.00 -4.45 -3.04
N ALA A 58 -2.47 -5.58 -2.50
CA ALA A 58 -1.99 -6.91 -2.85
C ALA A 58 -2.17 -7.18 -4.34
N ILE A 59 -3.40 -7.04 -4.84
CA ILE A 59 -3.75 -7.28 -6.24
C ILE A 59 -3.04 -6.27 -7.15
N GLY A 60 -3.05 -4.98 -6.78
CA GLY A 60 -2.43 -3.93 -7.60
C GLY A 60 -0.92 -4.10 -7.74
N SER A 61 -0.22 -4.49 -6.67
CA SER A 61 1.22 -4.76 -6.73
C SER A 61 1.55 -6.02 -7.52
N ALA A 62 0.76 -7.07 -7.37
CA ALA A 62 0.92 -8.30 -8.15
C ALA A 62 0.69 -8.07 -9.65
N LEU A 63 -0.33 -7.28 -10.02
CA LEU A 63 -0.59 -6.88 -11.41
C LEU A 63 0.55 -6.03 -11.97
N PHE A 64 1.08 -5.09 -11.17
CA PHE A 64 2.24 -4.31 -11.59
C PHE A 64 3.44 -5.20 -11.90
N ASP A 65 3.75 -6.17 -11.01
CA ASP A 65 4.88 -7.08 -11.21
C ASP A 65 4.65 -8.00 -12.43
N LEU A 66 3.41 -8.47 -12.63
CA LEU A 66 3.04 -9.29 -13.78
C LEU A 66 3.25 -8.55 -15.11
N PHE A 67 2.70 -7.34 -15.24
CA PHE A 67 2.79 -6.56 -16.47
C PHE A 67 4.12 -5.81 -16.62
N GLY A 68 4.82 -5.54 -15.52
CA GLY A 68 6.13 -4.89 -15.49
C GLY A 68 7.32 -5.80 -15.73
N GLY A 69 7.10 -7.11 -15.94
CA GLY A 69 8.18 -8.08 -16.17
C GLY A 69 8.93 -8.52 -14.92
N HIS A 70 8.36 -8.29 -13.75
CA HIS A 70 8.94 -8.64 -12.43
C HIS A 70 8.28 -9.91 -11.86
N THR A 71 8.02 -10.91 -12.68
CA THR A 71 7.19 -12.08 -12.38
C THR A 71 7.66 -12.86 -11.15
N GLN A 72 8.97 -12.89 -10.87
CA GLN A 72 9.56 -13.53 -9.70
C GLN A 72 9.13 -12.89 -8.37
N TYR A 73 8.62 -11.65 -8.39
CA TYR A 73 8.18 -10.93 -7.20
C TYR A 73 6.67 -10.94 -6.98
N ILE A 74 5.85 -11.43 -7.92
CA ILE A 74 4.38 -11.37 -7.87
C ILE A 74 3.84 -11.85 -6.52
N VAL A 75 4.24 -13.04 -6.08
CA VAL A 75 3.76 -13.64 -4.84
C VAL A 75 4.25 -12.83 -3.63
N PHE A 76 5.51 -12.42 -3.64
CA PHE A 76 6.07 -11.61 -2.54
C PHE A 76 5.36 -10.27 -2.43
N SER A 77 5.21 -9.54 -3.52
CA SER A 77 4.55 -8.24 -3.54
C SER A 77 3.09 -8.35 -3.12
N PHE A 78 2.38 -9.39 -3.54
CA PHE A 78 1.01 -9.65 -3.11
C PHE A 78 0.91 -9.69 -1.58
N PHE A 79 1.71 -10.53 -0.92
CA PHE A 79 1.65 -10.68 0.52
C PHE A 79 2.23 -9.47 1.26
N ILE A 80 3.38 -8.95 0.82
CA ILE A 80 4.04 -7.81 1.49
C ILE A 80 3.13 -6.58 1.46
N LYS A 81 2.60 -6.20 0.30
CA LYS A 81 1.74 -5.02 0.16
C LYS A 81 0.34 -5.25 0.75
N GLY A 82 -0.17 -6.48 0.64
CA GLY A 82 -1.44 -6.85 1.26
C GLY A 82 -1.40 -6.69 2.78
N ILE A 83 -0.40 -7.25 3.44
CA ILE A 83 -0.24 -7.17 4.89
C ILE A 83 0.07 -5.73 5.32
N ALA A 84 0.91 -4.99 4.57
CA ALA A 84 1.14 -3.57 4.84
C ALA A 84 -0.17 -2.76 4.85
N GLY A 85 -1.03 -2.99 3.86
CA GLY A 85 -2.34 -2.35 3.78
C GLY A 85 -3.29 -2.76 4.91
N LEU A 86 -3.27 -4.05 5.30
CA LEU A 86 -4.02 -4.55 6.46
C LEU A 86 -3.56 -3.87 7.76
N ILE A 87 -2.26 -3.73 7.98
CA ILE A 87 -1.68 -3.07 9.15
C ILE A 87 -2.12 -1.60 9.18
N VAL A 88 -1.83 -0.85 8.13
CA VAL A 88 -2.09 0.59 8.09
C VAL A 88 -3.58 0.88 8.18
N GLY A 89 -4.40 0.22 7.38
CA GLY A 89 -5.84 0.43 7.38
C GLY A 89 -6.52 -0.08 8.65
N GLY A 90 -6.10 -1.25 9.15
CA GLY A 90 -6.62 -1.82 10.40
C GLY A 90 -6.37 -0.91 11.61
N MET A 91 -5.17 -0.34 11.69
CA MET A 91 -4.81 0.59 12.76
C MET A 91 -5.49 1.96 12.64
N THR A 92 -5.87 2.40 11.45
CA THR A 92 -6.40 3.77 11.24
C THR A 92 -7.91 3.80 11.08
N ALA A 93 -8.47 2.99 10.19
CA ALA A 93 -9.90 2.98 9.86
C ALA A 93 -10.63 1.70 10.30
N GLY A 94 -9.89 0.68 10.77
CA GLY A 94 -10.42 -0.64 11.12
C GLY A 94 -10.28 -1.65 9.98
N TYR A 95 -10.50 -2.93 10.30
CA TYR A 95 -10.30 -4.03 9.35
C TYR A 95 -11.48 -4.24 8.41
N LEU A 96 -12.70 -4.12 8.92
CA LEU A 96 -13.93 -4.35 8.15
C LEU A 96 -14.28 -3.14 7.30
N PRO A 97 -15.20 -3.32 6.30
CA PRO A 97 -15.60 -2.25 5.40
C PRO A 97 -15.80 -0.95 6.15
N PRO A 98 -15.21 0.14 5.69
CA PRO A 98 -15.20 1.36 6.46
C PRO A 98 -16.63 1.84 6.65
N SER A 99 -16.97 2.10 7.87
CA SER A 99 -17.89 3.19 8.11
C SER A 99 -17.12 4.45 7.70
N ILE A 100 -17.29 4.89 6.46
CA ILE A 100 -16.74 6.15 5.90
C ILE A 100 -17.13 7.34 6.82
N THR A 101 -18.08 7.10 7.70
CA THR A 101 -18.58 8.01 8.75
C THR A 101 -17.78 7.98 10.05
N LYS A 102 -16.87 6.99 10.28
CA LYS A 102 -16.08 6.96 11.50
C LYS A 102 -15.10 8.13 11.57
N PRO A 103 -14.87 8.68 12.77
CA PRO A 103 -13.86 9.72 12.95
C PRO A 103 -12.49 9.21 12.52
N THR A 104 -11.72 10.09 11.92
CA THR A 104 -10.33 9.83 11.52
C THR A 104 -9.50 9.45 12.74
N ALA A 105 -8.61 8.48 12.57
CA ALA A 105 -7.59 8.22 13.58
C ALA A 105 -6.79 9.50 13.89
N THR A 106 -6.31 9.63 15.10
CA THR A 106 -5.42 10.73 15.47
C THR A 106 -4.17 10.73 14.60
N PHE A 107 -3.57 11.89 14.37
CA PHE A 107 -2.34 12.00 13.59
C PHE A 107 -1.24 11.05 14.08
N THR A 108 -1.05 10.98 15.40
CA THR A 108 -0.08 10.05 16.03
C THR A 108 -0.36 8.60 15.65
N ARG A 109 -1.62 8.17 15.68
CA ARG A 109 -2.01 6.80 15.32
C ARG A 109 -1.76 6.51 13.83
N ILE A 110 -2.03 7.49 12.96
CA ILE A 110 -1.72 7.38 11.54
C ILE A 110 -0.21 7.23 11.33
N LEU A 111 0.59 8.07 11.98
CA LEU A 111 2.04 8.04 11.85
C LEU A 111 2.62 6.70 12.33
N ILE A 112 2.18 6.19 13.49
CA ILE A 112 2.61 4.89 14.01
C ILE A 112 2.24 3.78 13.03
N ALA A 113 1.03 3.77 12.47
CA ALA A 113 0.59 2.78 11.51
C ALA A 113 1.46 2.79 10.23
N LEU A 114 1.79 3.98 9.73
CA LEU A 114 2.64 4.16 8.55
C LEU A 114 4.07 3.68 8.81
N ILE A 115 4.63 3.95 9.99
CA ILE A 115 5.96 3.46 10.40
C ILE A 115 5.97 1.94 10.46
N ILE A 116 4.98 1.33 11.13
CA ILE A 116 4.90 -0.14 11.23
C ILE A 116 4.72 -0.77 9.84
N GLY A 117 3.86 -0.21 8.99
CA GLY A 117 3.68 -0.65 7.61
C GLY A 117 4.96 -0.54 6.77
N THR A 118 5.76 0.51 7.01
CA THR A 118 7.06 0.71 6.36
C THR A 118 8.09 -0.33 6.82
N ILE A 119 8.19 -0.59 8.12
CA ILE A 119 9.08 -1.61 8.69
C ILE A 119 8.73 -2.99 8.12
N TRP A 120 7.44 -3.33 8.11
CA TRP A 120 6.96 -4.56 7.49
C TRP A 120 7.34 -4.65 6.01
N THR A 121 7.12 -3.59 5.24
CA THR A 121 7.43 -3.56 3.81
C THR A 121 8.93 -3.73 3.56
N ALA A 122 9.79 -3.03 4.30
CA ALA A 122 11.24 -3.13 4.19
C ALA A 122 11.73 -4.54 4.53
N PHE A 123 11.23 -5.12 5.62
CA PHE A 123 11.56 -6.48 6.03
C PHE A 123 11.09 -7.53 5.00
N GLY A 124 9.86 -7.42 4.53
CA GLY A 124 9.30 -8.34 3.54
C GLY A 124 10.07 -8.31 2.22
N TYR A 125 10.41 -7.12 1.71
CA TYR A 125 11.23 -7.02 0.50
C TYR A 125 12.68 -7.45 0.72
N PHE A 126 13.25 -7.26 1.91
CA PHE A 126 14.55 -7.83 2.24
C PHE A 126 14.54 -9.36 2.05
N LEU A 127 13.53 -10.04 2.61
CA LEU A 127 13.39 -11.49 2.46
C LEU A 127 13.15 -11.88 1.00
N ALA A 128 12.30 -11.15 0.26
CA ALA A 128 12.04 -11.41 -1.15
C ALA A 128 13.32 -11.28 -2.00
N TRP A 129 14.10 -10.22 -1.80
CA TRP A 129 15.36 -10.03 -2.51
C TRP A 129 16.40 -11.05 -2.11
N TRP A 130 16.49 -11.40 -0.83
CA TRP A 130 17.41 -12.45 -0.38
C TRP A 130 17.06 -13.78 -1.06
N PHE A 131 15.80 -14.14 -1.08
CA PHE A 131 15.34 -15.39 -1.70
C PHE A 131 15.58 -15.42 -3.22
N VAL A 132 15.27 -14.32 -3.93
CA VAL A 132 15.36 -14.23 -5.40
C VAL A 132 16.81 -14.05 -5.88
N LEU A 133 17.62 -13.30 -5.14
CA LEU A 133 19.00 -12.95 -5.55
C LEU A 133 20.05 -13.83 -4.87
N GLU A 134 19.65 -14.73 -3.98
CA GLU A 134 20.48 -15.67 -3.23
C GLU A 134 21.64 -15.00 -2.45
N SER A 135 21.50 -13.69 -2.17
CA SER A 135 22.54 -12.89 -1.47
C SER A 135 21.93 -11.94 -0.46
N ALA A 136 22.16 -12.21 0.82
CA ALA A 136 21.74 -11.34 1.91
C ALA A 136 22.42 -9.96 1.86
N ALA A 137 23.69 -9.87 1.42
CA ALA A 137 24.39 -8.61 1.28
C ALA A 137 23.78 -7.71 0.20
N VAL A 138 23.42 -8.29 -0.96
CA VAL A 138 22.73 -7.58 -2.03
C VAL A 138 21.32 -7.18 -1.60
N ALA A 139 20.58 -8.05 -0.89
CA ALA A 139 19.27 -7.71 -0.36
C ALA A 139 19.36 -6.54 0.64
N ALA A 140 20.34 -6.56 1.53
CA ALA A 140 20.54 -5.48 2.50
C ALA A 140 20.84 -4.13 1.82
N SER A 141 21.63 -4.11 0.76
CA SER A 141 21.92 -2.88 0.00
C SER A 141 20.68 -2.27 -0.66
N LYS A 142 19.63 -3.07 -0.91
CA LYS A 142 18.39 -2.62 -1.53
C LYS A 142 17.37 -2.05 -0.52
N ILE A 143 17.51 -2.29 0.78
CA ILE A 143 16.56 -1.83 1.81
C ILE A 143 16.39 -0.31 1.76
N GLN A 144 17.44 0.46 1.54
CA GLN A 144 17.39 1.90 1.45
C GLN A 144 16.35 2.40 0.41
N TYR A 145 16.21 1.73 -0.73
CA TYR A 145 15.25 2.11 -1.77
C TYR A 145 13.80 1.82 -1.35
N SER A 146 13.58 0.73 -0.61
CA SER A 146 12.28 0.45 0.00
C SER A 146 11.90 1.52 1.04
N LEU A 147 12.88 1.97 1.84
CA LEU A 147 12.67 3.03 2.83
C LEU A 147 12.39 4.37 2.16
N ILE A 148 13.14 4.75 1.11
CA ILE A 148 12.90 5.99 0.34
C ILE A 148 11.50 5.96 -0.29
N THR A 149 11.12 4.86 -0.93
CA THR A 149 9.77 4.67 -1.50
C THR A 149 8.68 4.81 -0.45
N SER A 150 8.88 4.22 0.72
CA SER A 150 7.91 4.31 1.81
C SER A 150 7.86 5.70 2.43
N ALA A 151 9.01 6.38 2.59
CA ALA A 151 9.06 7.76 3.08
C ALA A 151 8.33 8.72 2.15
N ALA A 152 8.56 8.62 0.83
CA ALA A 152 7.79 9.38 -0.15
C ALA A 152 6.29 9.06 -0.04
N GLY A 153 5.94 7.78 0.12
CA GLY A 153 4.57 7.33 0.34
C GLY A 153 3.92 7.91 1.59
N ILE A 154 4.65 7.99 2.69
CA ILE A 154 4.21 8.61 3.96
C ILE A 154 3.89 10.09 3.75
N ILE A 155 4.82 10.84 3.14
CA ILE A 155 4.63 12.29 2.89
C ILE A 155 3.37 12.52 2.05
N VAL A 156 3.23 11.80 0.95
CA VAL A 156 2.06 11.91 0.06
C VAL A 156 0.77 11.52 0.82
N ALA A 157 0.77 10.42 1.57
CA ALA A 157 -0.40 9.99 2.32
C ALA A 157 -0.83 11.02 3.38
N ILE A 158 0.09 11.61 4.12
CA ILE A 158 -0.20 12.64 5.13
C ILE A 158 -0.83 13.88 4.49
N VAL A 159 -0.35 14.29 3.31
CA VAL A 159 -0.85 15.49 2.60
C VAL A 159 -2.20 15.23 1.92
N LEU A 160 -2.34 14.08 1.26
CA LEU A 160 -3.53 13.77 0.46
C LEU A 160 -4.71 13.26 1.30
N THR A 161 -4.46 12.45 2.32
CA THR A 161 -5.55 11.82 3.08
C THR A 161 -6.56 12.81 3.65
N PRO A 162 -6.19 13.93 4.30
CA PRO A 162 -7.17 14.88 4.85
C PRO A 162 -8.03 15.54 3.78
N LYS A 163 -7.44 15.80 2.60
CA LYS A 163 -8.14 16.41 1.45
C LYS A 163 -9.14 15.44 0.85
N LEU A 164 -8.69 14.22 0.54
CA LEU A 164 -9.52 13.18 -0.05
C LEU A 164 -10.63 12.75 0.89
N GLN A 165 -10.38 12.69 2.19
CA GLN A 165 -11.37 12.32 3.19
C GLN A 165 -12.56 13.29 3.23
N LYS A 166 -12.33 14.59 3.05
CA LYS A 166 -13.40 15.59 2.93
C LYS A 166 -14.29 15.32 1.71
N VAL A 167 -13.67 14.96 0.58
CA VAL A 167 -14.39 14.64 -0.67
C VAL A 167 -15.19 13.35 -0.51
N VAL A 168 -14.53 12.29 -0.03
CA VAL A 168 -15.17 10.99 0.20
C VAL A 168 -16.37 11.12 1.14
N ARG A 169 -16.23 11.81 2.27
CA ARG A 169 -17.36 12.06 3.17
C ARG A 169 -18.52 12.77 2.48
N ARG A 170 -18.26 13.81 1.69
CA ARG A 170 -19.34 14.53 0.98
C ARG A 170 -20.12 13.65 0.00
N LEU A 171 -19.44 12.73 -0.67
CA LEU A 171 -20.06 11.82 -1.63
C LEU A 171 -20.96 10.77 -0.96
N PHE A 172 -20.56 10.29 0.23
CA PHE A 172 -21.26 9.21 0.93
C PHE A 172 -22.27 9.65 1.99
N THR A 173 -22.26 10.94 2.40
CA THR A 173 -23.27 11.49 3.33
C THR A 173 -24.47 12.13 2.61
N LYS A 174 -24.45 12.25 1.28
CA LYS A 174 -25.55 12.82 0.48
C LYS A 174 -26.57 11.79 -0.01
N ASN A 175 -26.40 10.52 0.32
CA ASN A 175 -27.33 9.43 0.07
C ASN A 175 -27.71 8.77 1.42
#